data_03033ec7a0b24376314cbcb1d6ae10aa
#
_entry.id   03033ec7a0b24376314cbcb1d6ae10aa
#
_cell.length_a   1.000
_cell.length_b   1.000
_cell.length_c   1.000
_cell.angle_alpha   90.00
_cell.angle_beta   90.00
_cell.angle_gamma   90.00
#
_symmetry.space_group_name_H-M   'P 1'
#
loop_
_entity.id
_entity.type
_entity.pdbx_description
1 polymer ?
#
loop_
_entity_poly.entity_id
_entity_poly.type
_entity_poly.pdbx_seq_one_letter_code
_entity_poly.pdbx_strand_id
1 'polypeptide(L)'
;MPADSVTYTTASEAEITGVYVSAGDTVEVGDLLYTQDDSELDDQIEEYQDQITEQENQLDDYQEQLAQLQEEIAALTVTAPFVGRITDVAVDVGDNVAAGTMLATLVDDSQMCLTQYFSYSYEDQVYVGMKAGVSVASLMLNQEGTVTDIQMVDRVTAEGTHCFAVTVTLDNPGAFTEGMTGAGYLVADSGEKLYPSVEGELEYRRSQDLTAEVGGEVTGIGAADYEQVSAGAVLVPLDGADY
;
A
#
# COMPACT_ATOMS: atom_id res chain seq x y z
N MET A 1 -54.68 -33.52 -54.16
CA MET A 1 -53.74 -32.40 -53.96
C MET A 1 -52.40 -33.06 -53.76
N PRO A 2 -51.30 -32.59 -54.42
CA PRO A 2 -50.01 -33.14 -54.10
C PRO A 2 -49.71 -32.79 -52.65
N ALA A 3 -49.30 -33.76 -51.86
CA ALA A 3 -48.80 -33.56 -50.52
C ALA A 3 -47.54 -32.69 -50.59
N ASP A 4 -47.36 -31.77 -49.63
CA ASP A 4 -46.13 -31.01 -49.52
C ASP A 4 -44.94 -31.98 -49.48
N SER A 5 -43.97 -31.76 -50.35
CA SER A 5 -42.73 -32.53 -50.38
C SER A 5 -41.59 -31.68 -49.85
N VAL A 6 -40.83 -32.24 -48.94
CA VAL A 6 -39.63 -31.63 -48.41
C VAL A 6 -38.42 -32.47 -48.83
N THR A 7 -37.43 -31.81 -49.41
CA THR A 7 -36.16 -32.45 -49.76
C THR A 7 -35.13 -32.08 -48.71
N TYR A 8 -34.55 -33.06 -48.04
CA TYR A 8 -33.44 -32.87 -47.10
C TYR A 8 -32.14 -33.09 -47.87
N THR A 9 -31.27 -32.12 -47.82
CA THR A 9 -29.94 -32.19 -48.42
C THR A 9 -28.88 -32.03 -47.31
N THR A 10 -27.74 -32.66 -47.49
CA THR A 10 -26.59 -32.41 -46.60
C THR A 10 -26.09 -30.97 -46.77
N ALA A 11 -25.70 -30.33 -45.69
CA ALA A 11 -25.14 -28.96 -45.70
C ALA A 11 -23.64 -28.92 -46.08
N SER A 12 -22.96 -30.06 -46.05
CA SER A 12 -21.54 -30.25 -46.37
C SER A 12 -21.33 -31.53 -47.16
N GLU A 13 -20.21 -31.67 -47.88
CA GLU A 13 -19.73 -32.96 -48.43
C GLU A 13 -19.19 -33.78 -47.24
N ALA A 14 -19.96 -34.80 -46.84
CA ALA A 14 -19.58 -35.72 -45.77
C ALA A 14 -20.10 -37.13 -46.13
N GLU A 15 -19.39 -38.15 -45.71
CA GLU A 15 -19.80 -39.56 -45.89
C GLU A 15 -21.04 -39.87 -45.05
N ILE A 16 -22.03 -40.52 -45.64
CA ILE A 16 -23.22 -40.94 -44.89
C ILE A 16 -22.86 -42.23 -44.15
N THR A 17 -22.84 -42.17 -42.81
CA THR A 17 -22.46 -43.30 -41.96
C THR A 17 -23.63 -44.23 -41.64
N GLY A 18 -24.86 -43.76 -41.80
CA GLY A 18 -26.04 -44.59 -41.59
C GLY A 18 -27.27 -44.00 -42.26
N VAL A 19 -28.14 -44.91 -42.79
CA VAL A 19 -29.46 -44.53 -43.28
C VAL A 19 -30.48 -45.41 -42.54
N TYR A 20 -31.44 -44.79 -41.90
CA TYR A 20 -32.38 -45.37 -40.95
C TYR A 20 -33.80 -45.53 -41.54
N VAL A 21 -33.99 -45.13 -42.77
CA VAL A 21 -35.29 -45.17 -43.46
C VAL A 21 -35.16 -45.76 -44.83
N SER A 22 -36.22 -46.39 -45.30
CA SER A 22 -36.34 -46.99 -46.62
C SER A 22 -37.45 -46.32 -47.41
N ALA A 23 -37.41 -46.49 -48.76
CA ALA A 23 -38.46 -45.94 -49.61
C ALA A 23 -39.82 -46.57 -49.27
N GLY A 24 -40.79 -45.76 -48.88
CA GLY A 24 -42.14 -46.18 -48.49
C GLY A 24 -42.37 -46.17 -46.95
N ASP A 25 -41.36 -45.92 -46.16
CA ASP A 25 -41.55 -45.84 -44.71
C ASP A 25 -42.31 -44.56 -44.30
N THR A 26 -43.05 -44.66 -43.22
CA THR A 26 -43.73 -43.54 -42.63
C THR A 26 -42.85 -43.01 -41.49
N VAL A 27 -42.55 -41.73 -41.52
CA VAL A 27 -41.69 -41.03 -40.48
C VAL A 27 -42.48 -40.00 -39.77
N GLU A 28 -42.12 -39.75 -38.52
CA GLU A 28 -42.69 -38.69 -37.68
C GLU A 28 -41.68 -37.52 -37.55
N VAL A 29 -42.16 -36.38 -37.08
CA VAL A 29 -41.32 -35.21 -36.84
C VAL A 29 -40.34 -35.53 -35.69
N GLY A 30 -39.04 -35.48 -36.00
CA GLY A 30 -37.97 -35.77 -35.04
C GLY A 30 -37.29 -37.13 -35.26
N ASP A 31 -37.82 -37.97 -36.22
CA ASP A 31 -37.16 -39.23 -36.54
C ASP A 31 -35.82 -39.03 -37.24
N LEU A 32 -34.84 -39.85 -36.86
CA LEU A 32 -33.51 -39.84 -37.45
C LEU A 32 -33.55 -40.53 -38.81
N LEU A 33 -33.28 -39.79 -39.86
CA LEU A 33 -33.34 -40.28 -41.25
C LEU A 33 -31.98 -40.83 -41.71
N TYR A 34 -30.91 -40.12 -41.46
CA TYR A 34 -29.54 -40.50 -41.76
C TYR A 34 -28.55 -39.87 -40.81
N THR A 35 -27.36 -40.43 -40.68
CA THR A 35 -26.20 -39.84 -40.03
C THR A 35 -25.09 -39.65 -41.04
N GLN A 36 -24.30 -38.59 -40.84
CA GLN A 36 -23.11 -38.33 -41.65
C GLN A 36 -21.87 -38.28 -40.76
N ASP A 37 -20.71 -38.50 -41.35
CA ASP A 37 -19.43 -38.34 -40.67
C ASP A 37 -19.17 -36.84 -40.43
N ASP A 38 -18.89 -36.46 -39.19
CA ASP A 38 -18.60 -35.09 -38.74
C ASP A 38 -17.18 -34.98 -38.14
N SER A 39 -16.36 -36.03 -38.28
CA SER A 39 -15.01 -36.08 -37.70
C SER A 39 -14.12 -34.94 -38.18
N GLU A 40 -14.21 -34.51 -39.44
CA GLU A 40 -13.46 -33.36 -39.95
C GLU A 40 -13.89 -32.03 -39.28
N LEU A 41 -15.16 -31.94 -38.92
CA LEU A 41 -15.66 -30.73 -38.20
C LEU A 41 -15.24 -30.78 -36.75
N ASP A 42 -15.22 -31.94 -36.11
CA ASP A 42 -14.74 -32.11 -34.74
C ASP A 42 -13.25 -31.78 -34.64
N ASP A 43 -12.44 -32.28 -35.60
CA ASP A 43 -11.01 -31.95 -35.67
C ASP A 43 -10.78 -30.43 -35.85
N GLN A 44 -11.57 -29.75 -36.69
CA GLN A 44 -11.48 -28.30 -36.87
C GLN A 44 -11.92 -27.54 -35.60
N ILE A 45 -12.93 -28.03 -34.90
CA ILE A 45 -13.37 -27.46 -33.63
C ILE A 45 -12.25 -27.55 -32.58
N GLU A 46 -11.60 -28.73 -32.47
CA GLU A 46 -10.48 -28.93 -31.56
C GLU A 46 -9.32 -28.03 -31.91
N GLU A 47 -8.93 -27.89 -33.19
CA GLU A 47 -7.89 -26.98 -33.64
C GLU A 47 -8.21 -25.50 -33.28
N TYR A 48 -9.45 -25.06 -33.50
CA TYR A 48 -9.85 -23.70 -33.12
C TYR A 48 -9.89 -23.49 -31.61
N GLN A 49 -10.26 -24.49 -30.82
CA GLN A 49 -10.23 -24.44 -29.36
C GLN A 49 -8.81 -24.31 -28.84
N ASP A 50 -7.87 -25.05 -29.41
CA ASP A 50 -6.47 -24.97 -29.10
C ASP A 50 -5.90 -23.56 -29.44
N GLN A 51 -6.27 -23.04 -30.63
CA GLN A 51 -5.88 -21.68 -31.02
C GLN A 51 -6.47 -20.60 -30.07
N ILE A 52 -7.72 -20.76 -29.66
CA ILE A 52 -8.35 -19.87 -28.67
C ILE A 52 -7.59 -19.93 -27.35
N THR A 53 -7.30 -21.11 -26.86
CA THR A 53 -6.55 -21.30 -25.59
C THR A 53 -5.17 -20.67 -25.67
N GLU A 54 -4.45 -20.83 -26.78
CA GLU A 54 -3.14 -20.20 -26.99
C GLU A 54 -3.25 -18.68 -27.03
N GLN A 55 -4.28 -18.12 -27.69
CA GLN A 55 -4.51 -16.67 -27.73
C GLN A 55 -4.91 -16.10 -26.35
N GLU A 56 -5.70 -16.87 -25.57
CA GLU A 56 -6.06 -16.48 -24.21
C GLU A 56 -4.82 -16.43 -23.30
N ASN A 57 -3.93 -17.43 -23.38
CA ASN A 57 -2.67 -17.44 -22.64
C ASN A 57 -1.77 -16.24 -23.02
N GLN A 58 -1.67 -15.91 -24.32
CA GLN A 58 -0.92 -14.75 -24.76
C GLN A 58 -1.53 -13.43 -24.27
N LEU A 59 -2.85 -13.35 -24.19
CA LEU A 59 -3.55 -12.18 -23.65
C LEU A 59 -3.24 -11.99 -22.16
N ASP A 60 -3.26 -13.07 -21.40
CA ASP A 60 -2.93 -13.05 -19.97
C ASP A 60 -1.47 -12.60 -19.75
N ASP A 61 -0.52 -13.13 -20.53
CA ASP A 61 0.89 -12.70 -20.49
C ASP A 61 1.04 -11.19 -20.79
N TYR A 62 0.33 -10.67 -21.79
CA TYR A 62 0.37 -9.23 -22.10
C TYR A 62 -0.27 -8.38 -21.01
N GLN A 63 -1.33 -8.87 -20.36
CA GLN A 63 -1.96 -8.17 -19.23
C GLN A 63 -1.02 -8.08 -18.03
N GLU A 64 -0.28 -9.16 -17.74
CA GLU A 64 0.73 -9.16 -16.69
C GLU A 64 1.87 -8.17 -16.99
N GLN A 65 2.40 -8.17 -18.23
CA GLN A 65 3.42 -7.21 -18.65
C GLN A 65 2.91 -5.77 -18.57
N LEU A 66 1.66 -5.51 -18.97
CA LEU A 66 1.07 -4.18 -18.86
C LEU A 66 0.97 -3.71 -17.41
N ALA A 67 0.55 -4.59 -16.50
CA ALA A 67 0.47 -4.27 -15.07
C ALA A 67 1.85 -3.93 -14.51
N GLN A 68 2.88 -4.71 -14.84
CA GLN A 68 4.25 -4.47 -14.42
C GLN A 68 4.77 -3.12 -14.93
N LEU A 69 4.56 -2.80 -16.22
CA LEU A 69 4.97 -1.52 -16.78
C LEU A 69 4.24 -0.33 -16.15
N GLN A 70 2.97 -0.51 -15.77
CA GLN A 70 2.21 0.52 -15.06
C GLN A 70 2.76 0.77 -13.65
N GLU A 71 3.19 -0.27 -12.94
CA GLU A 71 3.85 -0.14 -11.64
C GLU A 71 5.21 0.57 -11.78
N GLU A 72 6.01 0.23 -12.79
CA GLU A 72 7.28 0.88 -13.07
C GLU A 72 7.11 2.38 -13.39
N ILE A 73 6.09 2.72 -14.20
CA ILE A 73 5.75 4.12 -14.50
C ILE A 73 5.29 4.86 -13.24
N ALA A 74 4.48 4.23 -12.39
CA ALA A 74 4.04 4.83 -11.14
C ALA A 74 5.23 5.08 -10.19
N ALA A 75 6.20 4.16 -10.15
CA ALA A 75 7.41 4.24 -9.33
C ALA A 75 8.35 5.39 -9.76
N LEU A 76 8.22 5.91 -10.99
CA LEU A 76 8.94 7.11 -11.45
C LEU A 76 8.45 8.40 -10.78
N THR A 77 7.38 8.35 -10.02
CA THR A 77 6.82 9.53 -9.36
C THR A 77 6.72 9.31 -7.87
N VAL A 78 7.66 9.85 -7.12
CA VAL A 78 7.62 9.74 -5.66
C VAL A 78 6.64 10.76 -5.10
N THR A 79 5.63 10.26 -4.37
CA THR A 79 4.55 11.05 -3.78
C THR A 79 4.57 11.01 -2.26
N ALA A 80 3.99 12.03 -1.62
CA ALA A 80 3.83 12.06 -0.16
C ALA A 80 2.80 11.01 0.29
N PRO A 81 3.18 10.01 1.13
CA PRO A 81 2.25 8.96 1.59
C PRO A 81 1.24 9.46 2.65
N PHE A 82 1.48 10.59 3.26
CA PHE A 82 0.61 11.23 4.23
C PHE A 82 0.79 12.76 4.23
N VAL A 83 -0.11 13.47 4.88
CA VAL A 83 0.01 14.93 5.09
C VAL A 83 1.12 15.17 6.10
N GLY A 84 2.09 16.02 5.75
CA GLY A 84 3.23 16.28 6.64
C GLY A 84 4.10 17.40 6.12
N ARG A 85 5.28 17.53 6.72
CA ARG A 85 6.30 18.49 6.36
C ARG A 85 7.55 17.79 5.84
N ILE A 86 8.12 18.29 4.79
CA ILE A 86 9.45 17.88 4.32
C ILE A 86 10.49 18.48 5.25
N THR A 87 11.37 17.67 5.83
CA THR A 87 12.45 18.13 6.70
C THR A 87 13.80 18.17 6.00
N ASP A 88 13.97 17.35 4.98
CA ASP A 88 15.20 17.26 4.21
C ASP A 88 14.90 16.80 2.79
N VAL A 89 15.51 17.46 1.79
CA VAL A 89 15.54 17.04 0.39
C VAL A 89 16.98 16.71 0.04
N ALA A 90 17.27 15.43 -0.18
CA ALA A 90 18.63 14.90 -0.31
C ALA A 90 19.16 14.90 -1.75
N VAL A 91 18.39 15.39 -2.73
CA VAL A 91 18.72 15.34 -4.17
C VAL A 91 18.45 16.68 -4.85
N ASP A 92 19.14 16.93 -5.94
CA ASP A 92 18.97 18.09 -6.81
C ASP A 92 18.39 17.68 -8.18
N VAL A 93 17.77 18.65 -8.88
CA VAL A 93 17.28 18.43 -10.24
C VAL A 93 18.47 18.16 -11.17
N GLY A 94 18.39 17.06 -11.91
CA GLY A 94 19.47 16.57 -12.79
C GLY A 94 20.34 15.48 -12.15
N ASP A 95 20.09 15.13 -10.89
CA ASP A 95 20.81 14.02 -10.25
C ASP A 95 20.31 12.67 -10.80
N ASN A 96 21.24 11.75 -11.01
CA ASN A 96 20.94 10.35 -11.32
C ASN A 96 20.87 9.55 -10.02
N VAL A 97 19.72 8.96 -9.75
CA VAL A 97 19.47 8.14 -8.57
C VAL A 97 19.26 6.68 -8.93
N ALA A 98 19.66 5.79 -8.04
CA ALA A 98 19.39 4.36 -8.15
C ALA A 98 18.20 3.99 -7.24
N ALA A 99 17.59 2.84 -7.49
CA ALA A 99 16.59 2.28 -6.57
C ALA A 99 17.16 2.17 -5.14
N GLY A 100 16.40 2.59 -4.14
CA GLY A 100 16.79 2.67 -2.73
C GLY A 100 17.51 3.96 -2.33
N THR A 101 17.80 4.89 -3.26
CA THR A 101 18.38 6.19 -2.91
C THR A 101 17.36 7.01 -2.14
N MET A 102 17.77 7.59 -0.99
CA MET A 102 16.95 8.52 -0.21
C MET A 102 16.79 9.84 -0.97
N LEU A 103 15.55 10.29 -1.13
CA LEU A 103 15.20 11.49 -1.87
C LEU A 103 14.77 12.63 -0.96
N ALA A 104 13.97 12.32 0.05
CA ALA A 104 13.48 13.30 1.01
C ALA A 104 13.03 12.60 2.30
N THR A 105 12.92 13.36 3.39
CA THR A 105 12.31 12.91 4.65
C THR A 105 11.01 13.67 4.89
N LEU A 106 9.92 12.91 5.05
CA LEU A 106 8.57 13.42 5.35
C LEU A 106 8.20 13.10 6.79
N VAL A 107 7.77 14.11 7.56
CA VAL A 107 7.35 13.96 8.95
C VAL A 107 5.92 14.45 9.17
N ASP A 108 5.20 13.80 10.08
CA ASP A 108 3.96 14.33 10.65
C ASP A 108 4.32 15.16 11.88
N ASP A 109 4.44 16.47 11.69
CA ASP A 109 4.76 17.43 12.73
C ASP A 109 3.54 18.02 13.44
N SER A 110 2.35 17.51 13.18
CA SER A 110 1.10 17.96 13.82
C SER A 110 1.07 17.63 15.31
N GLN A 111 1.67 16.52 15.68
CA GLN A 111 1.81 16.04 17.05
C GLN A 111 3.24 15.56 17.30
N MET A 112 3.67 15.68 18.54
CA MET A 112 4.95 15.16 19.02
C MET A 112 4.74 14.02 20.00
N CYS A 113 5.66 13.10 20.04
CA CYS A 113 5.74 12.01 20.99
C CYS A 113 6.91 12.27 21.95
N LEU A 114 6.69 12.09 23.25
CA LEU A 114 7.70 12.18 24.28
C LEU A 114 7.75 10.87 25.05
N THR A 115 8.82 10.09 24.88
CA THR A 115 9.02 8.85 25.62
C THR A 115 9.87 9.13 26.85
N GLN A 116 9.31 8.89 28.04
CA GLN A 116 9.95 9.09 29.33
C GLN A 116 9.94 7.79 30.13
N TYR A 117 10.81 7.69 31.14
CA TYR A 117 10.95 6.47 31.91
C TYR A 117 10.54 6.70 33.37
N PHE A 118 9.53 5.95 33.83
CA PHE A 118 8.97 6.02 35.16
C PHE A 118 9.39 4.79 35.99
N SER A 119 9.61 5.02 37.29
CA SER A 119 9.92 3.93 38.23
C SER A 119 8.78 2.91 38.27
N TYR A 120 9.09 1.63 38.34
CA TYR A 120 8.12 0.55 38.54
C TYR A 120 7.26 0.73 39.82
N SER A 121 7.66 1.60 40.75
CA SER A 121 6.81 1.96 41.90
C SER A 121 5.48 2.64 41.49
N TYR A 122 5.38 3.13 40.24
CA TYR A 122 4.18 3.75 39.67
C TYR A 122 3.39 2.85 38.73
N GLU A 123 3.80 1.58 38.56
CA GLU A 123 3.21 0.64 37.58
C GLU A 123 1.68 0.55 37.70
N ASP A 124 1.16 0.42 38.90
CA ASP A 124 -0.29 0.31 39.17
C ASP A 124 -1.07 1.62 39.01
N GLN A 125 -0.37 2.77 38.86
CA GLN A 125 -0.97 4.09 38.80
C GLN A 125 -1.01 4.69 37.39
N VAL A 126 -0.18 4.14 36.49
CA VAL A 126 -0.01 4.67 35.13
C VAL A 126 -0.82 3.86 34.14
N TYR A 127 -1.64 4.53 33.32
CA TYR A 127 -2.48 3.89 32.31
C TYR A 127 -2.58 4.73 31.04
N VAL A 128 -2.89 4.11 29.93
CA VAL A 128 -3.12 4.78 28.64
C VAL A 128 -4.37 5.66 28.72
N GLY A 129 -4.26 6.90 28.24
CA GLY A 129 -5.31 7.93 28.36
C GLY A 129 -5.11 8.89 29.53
N MET A 130 -4.12 8.66 30.39
CA MET A 130 -3.80 9.54 31.50
C MET A 130 -3.29 10.89 31.00
N LYS A 131 -3.67 11.97 31.69
CA LYS A 131 -3.22 13.31 31.36
C LYS A 131 -1.76 13.53 31.76
N ALA A 132 -1.04 14.25 30.91
CA ALA A 132 0.33 14.63 31.13
C ALA A 132 0.51 16.13 30.92
N GLY A 133 1.45 16.74 31.66
CA GLY A 133 1.95 18.06 31.36
C GLY A 133 3.40 17.98 30.93
N VAL A 134 3.74 18.54 29.78
CA VAL A 134 5.08 18.53 29.20
C VAL A 134 5.62 19.95 29.15
N SER A 135 6.82 20.15 29.62
CA SER A 135 7.56 21.41 29.56
C SER A 135 8.77 21.25 28.65
N VAL A 136 8.88 22.11 27.65
CA VAL A 136 10.07 22.21 26.79
C VAL A 136 10.83 23.46 27.17
N ALA A 137 11.86 23.28 27.99
CA ALA A 137 12.57 24.36 28.64
C ALA A 137 13.28 25.33 27.66
N SER A 138 13.78 24.78 26.54
CA SER A 138 14.45 25.59 25.48
C SER A 138 13.55 26.64 24.86
N LEU A 139 12.23 26.42 24.85
CA LEU A 139 11.23 27.32 24.30
C LEU A 139 10.38 28.02 25.39
N MET A 140 10.57 27.66 26.67
CA MET A 140 9.71 28.09 27.80
C MET A 140 8.21 27.78 27.56
N LEU A 141 7.91 26.72 26.84
CA LEU A 141 6.55 26.30 26.53
C LEU A 141 6.13 25.12 27.40
N ASN A 142 4.87 25.16 27.85
CA ASN A 142 4.22 24.06 28.51
C ASN A 142 3.02 23.61 27.66
N GLN A 143 2.91 22.30 27.45
CA GLN A 143 1.85 21.71 26.65
C GLN A 143 1.18 20.59 27.43
N GLU A 144 -0.13 20.44 27.25
CA GLU A 144 -0.84 19.29 27.76
C GLU A 144 -0.68 18.13 26.77
N GLY A 145 -0.54 16.92 27.29
CA GLY A 145 -0.44 15.71 26.53
C GLY A 145 -1.28 14.58 27.14
N THR A 146 -1.29 13.46 26.46
CA THR A 146 -1.98 12.25 26.90
C THR A 146 -1.06 11.05 26.73
N VAL A 147 -1.06 10.14 27.69
CA VAL A 147 -0.34 8.86 27.61
C VAL A 147 -0.98 8.02 26.50
N THR A 148 -0.21 7.68 25.49
CA THR A 148 -0.68 6.88 24.34
C THR A 148 -0.11 5.47 24.30
N ASP A 149 1.06 5.26 24.93
CA ASP A 149 1.68 3.93 24.98
C ASP A 149 2.46 3.73 26.29
N ILE A 150 2.48 2.49 26.74
CA ILE A 150 3.24 2.05 27.93
C ILE A 150 3.95 0.76 27.58
N GLN A 151 5.28 0.77 27.68
CA GLN A 151 6.10 -0.39 27.40
C GLN A 151 6.83 -0.82 28.68
N MET A 152 6.55 -2.03 29.12
CA MET A 152 7.21 -2.65 30.29
C MET A 152 8.61 -3.14 29.91
N VAL A 153 9.50 -2.19 29.61
CA VAL A 153 10.92 -2.45 29.35
C VAL A 153 11.69 -2.39 30.64
N ASP A 154 12.67 -3.24 30.83
CA ASP A 154 13.55 -3.19 32.02
C ASP A 154 14.74 -2.28 31.73
N ARG A 155 14.53 -0.96 31.92
CA ARG A 155 15.61 0.03 31.91
C ARG A 155 16.03 0.38 33.33
N VAL A 156 17.31 0.24 33.60
CA VAL A 156 17.88 0.58 34.91
C VAL A 156 18.61 1.91 34.79
N THR A 157 18.29 2.86 35.67
CA THR A 157 19.02 4.15 35.74
C THR A 157 20.40 3.97 36.35
N ALA A 158 21.25 5.00 36.27
CA ALA A 158 22.58 4.99 36.87
C ALA A 158 22.54 4.78 38.40
N GLU A 159 21.45 5.17 39.04
CA GLU A 159 21.18 5.03 40.48
C GLU A 159 20.59 3.66 40.82
N GLY A 160 20.36 2.77 39.83
CA GLY A 160 19.84 1.42 40.04
C GLY A 160 18.31 1.33 40.11
N THR A 161 17.58 2.37 39.71
CA THR A 161 16.12 2.35 39.65
C THR A 161 15.64 1.63 38.38
N HIS A 162 14.79 0.62 38.53
CA HIS A 162 14.12 -0.04 37.43
C HIS A 162 12.95 0.82 36.91
N CYS A 163 12.89 1.04 35.62
CA CYS A 163 11.93 1.90 34.98
C CYS A 163 11.25 1.22 33.79
N PHE A 164 10.00 1.63 33.53
CA PHE A 164 9.26 1.32 32.33
C PHE A 164 9.08 2.57 31.47
N ALA A 165 8.88 2.40 30.16
CA ALA A 165 8.71 3.49 29.23
C ALA A 165 7.24 3.92 29.13
N VAL A 166 7.00 5.23 29.10
CA VAL A 166 5.68 5.85 28.89
C VAL A 166 5.81 6.87 27.78
N THR A 167 5.02 6.70 26.74
CA THR A 167 4.95 7.66 25.62
C THR A 167 3.76 8.58 25.79
N VAL A 168 4.02 9.87 25.80
CA VAL A 168 3.04 10.93 25.85
C VAL A 168 2.95 11.60 24.49
N THR A 169 1.74 11.67 23.92
CA THR A 169 1.49 12.44 22.71
C THR A 169 0.92 13.81 23.07
N LEU A 170 1.44 14.84 22.42
CA LEU A 170 1.05 16.24 22.61
C LEU A 170 0.94 16.95 21.27
N ASP A 171 0.06 17.94 21.16
CA ASP A 171 -0.08 18.74 19.95
C ASP A 171 1.14 19.66 19.78
N ASN A 172 1.63 19.79 18.56
CA ASN A 172 2.73 20.69 18.25
C ASN A 172 2.18 22.09 17.94
N PRO A 173 2.53 23.12 18.71
CA PRO A 173 2.14 24.50 18.42
C PRO A 173 2.89 25.08 17.20
N GLY A 174 3.69 24.26 16.49
CA GLY A 174 4.50 24.67 15.34
C GLY A 174 5.95 25.05 15.69
N ALA A 175 6.34 24.92 16.95
CA ALA A 175 7.67 25.28 17.43
C ALA A 175 8.50 24.09 17.92
N PHE A 176 7.88 22.91 18.07
CA PHE A 176 8.57 21.70 18.53
C PHE A 176 9.22 20.99 17.35
N THR A 177 10.45 20.57 17.54
CA THR A 177 11.21 19.75 16.60
C THR A 177 11.77 18.52 17.30
N GLU A 178 12.10 17.51 16.52
CA GLU A 178 12.76 16.31 17.01
C GLU A 178 14.06 16.62 17.76
N GLY A 179 14.37 15.83 18.79
CA GLY A 179 15.56 15.99 19.62
C GLY A 179 15.46 17.05 20.72
N MET A 180 14.38 17.83 20.80
CA MET A 180 14.19 18.75 21.91
C MET A 180 13.91 17.99 23.20
N THR A 181 14.65 18.29 24.28
CA THR A 181 14.41 17.67 25.58
C THR A 181 13.08 18.16 26.16
N GLY A 182 12.24 17.21 26.56
CA GLY A 182 10.97 17.44 27.23
C GLY A 182 10.99 16.88 28.65
N ALA A 183 10.64 17.76 29.63
CA ALA A 183 10.38 17.34 31.00
C ALA A 183 8.87 17.23 31.22
N GLY A 184 8.37 16.06 31.59
CA GLY A 184 6.94 15.83 31.76
C GLY A 184 6.59 15.32 33.14
N TYR A 185 5.31 15.41 33.50
CA TYR A 185 4.71 14.73 34.64
C TYR A 185 3.36 14.13 34.22
N LEU A 186 2.99 13.02 34.81
CA LEU A 186 1.67 12.46 34.67
C LEU A 186 0.77 12.91 35.83
N VAL A 187 -0.53 12.99 35.58
CA VAL A 187 -1.50 13.42 36.60
C VAL A 187 -2.32 12.20 37.01
N ALA A 188 -2.05 11.66 38.20
CA ALA A 188 -2.84 10.55 38.74
C ALA A 188 -4.30 10.94 39.02
N ASP A 189 -5.20 9.97 39.14
CA ASP A 189 -6.63 10.20 39.46
C ASP A 189 -6.82 10.94 40.79
N SER A 190 -5.85 10.81 41.72
CA SER A 190 -5.80 11.57 42.97
C SER A 190 -5.46 13.08 42.77
N GLY A 191 -5.03 13.47 41.57
CA GLY A 191 -4.46 14.80 41.28
C GLY A 191 -2.97 14.92 41.62
N GLU A 192 -2.34 13.86 42.09
CA GLU A 192 -0.89 13.85 42.34
C GLU A 192 -0.13 13.83 41.02
N LYS A 193 1.03 14.49 41.01
CA LYS A 193 1.95 14.53 39.88
C LYS A 193 3.01 13.45 40.02
N LEU A 194 3.09 12.60 39.06
CA LEU A 194 4.11 11.54 38.96
C LEU A 194 5.20 12.03 38.01
N TYR A 195 6.44 12.04 38.50
CA TYR A 195 7.60 12.55 37.71
C TYR A 195 8.42 11.37 37.18
N PRO A 196 8.96 11.46 35.95
CA PRO A 196 9.82 10.43 35.40
C PRO A 196 11.18 10.40 36.13
N SER A 197 11.78 9.22 36.16
CA SER A 197 13.17 9.05 36.60
C SER A 197 14.17 9.46 35.53
N VAL A 198 13.77 9.41 34.26
CA VAL A 198 14.56 9.86 33.11
C VAL A 198 13.66 10.64 32.18
N GLU A 199 14.09 11.86 31.85
CA GLU A 199 13.45 12.72 30.86
C GLU A 199 13.66 12.13 29.44
N GLY A 200 12.86 12.57 28.48
CA GLY A 200 12.91 12.15 27.10
C GLY A 200 13.19 13.27 26.13
N GLU A 201 13.33 12.90 24.89
CA GLU A 201 13.39 13.82 23.76
C GLU A 201 12.10 13.74 22.96
N LEU A 202 11.72 14.86 22.36
CA LEU A 202 10.58 14.93 21.47
C LEU A 202 10.91 14.24 20.14
N GLU A 203 10.01 13.44 19.68
CA GLU A 203 10.06 12.78 18.38
C GLU A 203 8.81 13.14 17.57
N TYR A 204 8.93 13.18 16.26
CA TYR A 204 7.74 13.32 15.41
C TYR A 204 6.83 12.09 15.56
N ARG A 205 5.53 12.31 15.48
CA ARG A 205 4.56 11.21 15.53
C ARG A 205 4.82 10.16 14.47
N ARG A 206 5.25 10.59 13.29
CA ARG A 206 5.63 9.75 12.16
C ARG A 206 6.75 10.44 11.40
N SER A 207 7.77 9.67 11.08
CA SER A 207 8.85 10.07 10.18
C SER A 207 9.02 8.96 9.14
N GLN A 208 9.21 9.34 7.89
CA GLN A 208 9.42 8.38 6.80
C GLN A 208 10.40 8.95 5.78
N ASP A 209 11.46 8.20 5.56
CA ASP A 209 12.37 8.46 4.46
C ASP A 209 11.72 7.97 3.15
N LEU A 210 11.66 8.86 2.19
CA LEU A 210 11.14 8.60 0.85
C LEU A 210 12.32 8.23 -0.04
N THR A 211 12.28 7.03 -0.58
CA THR A 211 13.34 6.48 -1.42
C THR A 211 12.85 6.28 -2.83
N ALA A 212 13.75 6.35 -3.81
CA ALA A 212 13.45 5.97 -5.18
C ALA A 212 13.17 4.45 -5.25
N GLU A 213 12.05 4.06 -5.83
CA GLU A 213 11.72 2.64 -6.07
C GLU A 213 12.42 2.11 -7.32
N VAL A 214 12.64 2.98 -8.30
CA VAL A 214 13.37 2.70 -9.55
C VAL A 214 14.47 3.73 -9.75
N GLY A 215 15.45 3.41 -10.59
CA GLY A 215 16.49 4.38 -10.97
C GLY A 215 15.96 5.38 -11.99
N GLY A 216 16.60 6.56 -12.07
CA GLY A 216 16.24 7.60 -13.03
C GLY A 216 16.95 8.92 -12.76
N GLU A 217 16.74 9.89 -13.66
CA GLU A 217 17.20 11.26 -13.47
C GLU A 217 16.08 12.08 -12.77
N VAL A 218 16.44 12.86 -11.77
CA VAL A 218 15.51 13.77 -11.08
C VAL A 218 15.12 14.91 -12.00
N THR A 219 13.88 14.95 -12.46
CA THR A 219 13.39 15.99 -13.39
C THR A 219 12.80 17.21 -12.70
N GLY A 220 12.48 17.10 -11.41
CA GLY A 220 11.93 18.19 -10.62
C GLY A 220 11.90 17.90 -9.13
N ILE A 221 11.70 18.93 -8.34
CA ILE A 221 11.47 18.86 -6.90
C ILE A 221 10.17 19.61 -6.61
N GLY A 222 9.16 18.88 -6.13
CA GLY A 222 7.81 19.38 -5.92
C GLY A 222 7.59 20.09 -4.59
N ALA A 223 8.53 19.97 -3.65
CA ALA A 223 8.46 20.65 -2.35
C ALA A 223 9.87 21.01 -1.86
N ALA A 224 10.00 22.17 -1.24
CA ALA A 224 11.23 22.62 -0.61
C ALA A 224 11.34 22.09 0.85
N ASP A 225 12.55 22.24 1.43
CA ASP A 225 12.75 21.98 2.84
C ASP A 225 11.79 22.81 3.70
N TYR A 226 11.24 22.15 4.71
CA TYR A 226 10.26 22.69 5.66
C TYR A 226 8.90 23.08 5.05
N GLU A 227 8.63 22.71 3.81
CA GLU A 227 7.32 22.91 3.18
C GLU A 227 6.31 21.85 3.63
N GLN A 228 5.06 22.28 3.85
CA GLN A 228 3.97 21.39 4.20
C GLN A 228 3.32 20.84 2.93
N VAL A 229 3.15 19.53 2.88
CA VAL A 229 2.61 18.82 1.72
C VAL A 229 1.37 18.02 2.09
N SER A 230 0.49 17.82 1.10
CA SER A 230 -0.69 16.98 1.23
C SER A 230 -0.37 15.54 0.81
N ALA A 231 -1.10 14.58 1.35
CA ALA A 231 -1.02 13.20 0.87
C ALA A 231 -1.29 13.12 -0.65
N GLY A 232 -0.46 12.37 -1.37
CA GLY A 232 -0.50 12.25 -2.82
C GLY A 232 0.17 13.41 -3.59
N ALA A 233 0.72 14.42 -2.91
CA ALA A 233 1.50 15.46 -3.59
C ALA A 233 2.74 14.85 -4.24
N VAL A 234 3.02 15.22 -5.47
CA VAL A 234 4.24 14.81 -6.20
C VAL A 234 5.43 15.54 -5.60
N LEU A 235 6.42 14.80 -5.12
CA LEU A 235 7.61 15.35 -4.47
C LEU A 235 8.83 15.29 -5.39
N VAL A 236 9.10 14.14 -5.98
CA VAL A 236 10.25 13.93 -6.87
C VAL A 236 9.80 13.11 -8.07
N PRO A 237 9.57 13.74 -9.24
CA PRO A 237 9.42 13.03 -10.49
C PRO A 237 10.78 12.62 -11.04
N LEU A 238 10.88 11.39 -11.55
CA LEU A 238 12.06 10.82 -12.18
C LEU A 238 11.80 10.62 -13.68
N ASP A 239 12.84 10.72 -14.49
CA ASP A 239 12.84 10.26 -15.88
C ASP A 239 13.52 8.88 -15.96
N GLY A 240 12.79 7.89 -16.43
CA GLY A 240 13.25 6.51 -16.60
C GLY A 240 13.84 6.23 -18.00
N ALA A 241 14.22 7.23 -18.76
CA ALA A 241 14.58 7.11 -20.17
C ALA A 241 15.85 6.28 -20.46
N ASP A 242 16.56 5.79 -19.46
CA ASP A 242 17.80 5.00 -19.59
C ASP A 242 17.62 3.49 -19.29
N TYR A 243 16.42 2.93 -19.46
CA TYR A 243 16.16 1.49 -19.39
C TYR A 243 15.98 0.85 -20.75
#